data_4fe00875a8725a7babdba183fe1ad125
#
_entry.id   4fe00875a8725a7babdba183fe1ad125
#
_cell.length_a   1.000
_cell.length_b   1.000
_cell.length_c   1.000
_cell.angle_alpha   90.00
_cell.angle_beta   90.00
_cell.angle_gamma   90.00
#
_symmetry.space_group_name_H-M   'P 1'
#
loop_
_entity.id
_entity.type
_entity.pdbx_description
1 polymer ?
#
loop_
_entity_poly.entity_id
_entity_poly.type
_entity_poly.pdbx_seq_one_letter_code
_entity_poly.pdbx_strand_id
1 'polypeptide(L)'
;MAINFYTMNDSNIFVFNNHTQTNASATGSVWVNGNALYNNYNVGKDLPLQTAHYYYALQVGGDMNITGGINYTQNTGLHDTTGVKTKYTMVNQNGVGNQPLPYSFGTVSIAAMISYLQCSSIAWAYYEPDKTTVSINNTSLTLTGLDPNINTFLIDGNNVAKSNKNISEITSINIVAPLNSTIIVSIYGNNITLNNITTLYNGAPITINNGKYILWNFPDADTLLINSDIYGSFLAPYATVNTNSVKVYGTILVKNLNGSLNAVNNLFIGNLPEIYNPSTSGTCTSFTTTSSTTTTTTTTTTTTSSSTTSSTTTVAPTNRDRAINDIIESVALEQTALSHIINAEGEKIQKAIINAKDNTELIKINESVESMVKAITRLESILQSK
;
A
#
# COMPACT_ATOMS: atom_id res chain seq x y z
N MET A 1 -3.97 5.40 18.78
CA MET A 1 -4.18 4.11 18.12
C MET A 1 -3.22 4.09 16.94
N ALA A 2 -2.34 3.10 16.83
CA ALA A 2 -1.45 3.02 15.68
C ALA A 2 -2.28 2.75 14.43
N ILE A 3 -2.04 3.51 13.35
CA ILE A 3 -2.68 3.29 12.05
C ILE A 3 -1.89 2.19 11.38
N ASN A 4 -2.56 1.12 10.99
CA ASN A 4 -1.96 0.04 10.22
C ASN A 4 -2.96 -0.47 9.18
N PHE A 5 -2.50 -1.30 8.25
CA PHE A 5 -3.35 -1.87 7.20
C PHE A 5 -4.58 -2.57 7.79
N TYR A 6 -4.44 -3.22 8.93
CA TYR A 6 -5.53 -3.95 9.60
C TYR A 6 -6.61 -3.04 10.17
N THR A 7 -6.28 -1.81 10.57
CA THR A 7 -7.28 -0.82 11.03
C THR A 7 -8.26 -0.45 9.90
N MET A 8 -7.82 -0.56 8.65
CA MET A 8 -8.62 -0.29 7.45
C MET A 8 -9.20 -1.56 6.81
N ASN A 9 -8.73 -2.72 7.23
CA ASN A 9 -9.15 -4.01 6.71
C ASN A 9 -10.58 -4.41 7.18
N ASP A 10 -11.19 -3.66 8.08
CA ASP A 10 -12.59 -3.86 8.45
C ASP A 10 -13.55 -3.41 7.33
N SER A 11 -13.05 -2.68 6.32
CA SER A 11 -13.82 -2.31 5.14
C SER A 11 -13.43 -3.15 3.92
N ASN A 12 -14.43 -3.57 3.15
CA ASN A 12 -14.21 -4.23 1.86
C ASN A 12 -13.67 -3.24 0.82
N ILE A 13 -14.16 -2.00 0.86
CA ILE A 13 -13.70 -0.91 -0.02
C ILE A 13 -13.42 0.34 0.81
N PHE A 14 -12.25 0.95 0.64
CA PHE A 14 -11.95 2.29 1.11
C PHE A 14 -11.43 3.15 -0.06
N VAL A 15 -12.23 4.13 -0.46
CA VAL A 15 -11.91 5.10 -1.52
C VAL A 15 -11.51 6.42 -0.90
N PHE A 16 -10.30 6.89 -1.19
CA PHE A 16 -9.72 8.09 -0.59
C PHE A 16 -10.36 9.39 -1.08
N ASN A 17 -10.96 9.34 -2.29
CA ASN A 17 -11.62 10.49 -2.89
C ASN A 17 -13.01 10.07 -3.42
N ASN A 18 -13.23 9.94 -4.73
CA ASN A 18 -14.55 9.75 -5.30
C ASN A 18 -14.82 8.30 -5.73
N HIS A 19 -16.05 7.85 -5.52
CA HIS A 19 -16.51 6.51 -5.86
C HIS A 19 -17.76 6.59 -6.76
N THR A 20 -17.62 6.15 -8.00
CA THR A 20 -18.71 6.13 -9.00
C THR A 20 -18.95 4.71 -9.48
N GLN A 21 -20.17 4.17 -9.24
CA GLN A 21 -20.51 2.80 -9.60
C GLN A 21 -21.89 2.71 -10.24
N THR A 22 -22.00 1.80 -11.23
CA THR A 22 -23.26 1.51 -11.91
C THR A 22 -23.47 0.00 -12.01
N ASN A 23 -24.63 -0.49 -11.60
CA ASN A 23 -25.00 -1.93 -11.61
C ASN A 23 -23.92 -2.79 -10.97
N ALA A 24 -23.56 -2.45 -9.74
CA ALA A 24 -22.42 -3.03 -9.04
C ALA A 24 -22.75 -3.34 -7.57
N SER A 25 -21.79 -3.94 -6.86
CA SER A 25 -22.01 -4.30 -5.46
C SER A 25 -20.72 -4.40 -4.65
N ALA A 26 -20.84 -4.20 -3.33
CA ALA A 26 -19.87 -4.66 -2.35
C ALA A 26 -20.57 -5.52 -1.33
N THR A 27 -20.10 -6.73 -1.11
CA THR A 27 -20.76 -7.61 -0.12
C THR A 27 -20.36 -7.27 1.32
N GLY A 28 -19.25 -6.55 1.53
CA GLY A 28 -18.81 -5.96 2.80
C GLY A 28 -19.13 -4.47 2.91
N SER A 29 -18.45 -3.78 3.81
CA SER A 29 -18.61 -2.35 4.05
C SER A 29 -17.83 -1.48 3.05
N VAL A 30 -18.32 -0.29 2.80
CA VAL A 30 -17.74 0.69 1.86
C VAL A 30 -17.53 2.02 2.56
N TRP A 31 -16.31 2.53 2.51
CA TRP A 31 -15.93 3.86 2.97
C TRP A 31 -15.51 4.73 1.79
N VAL A 32 -16.09 5.89 1.68
CA VAL A 32 -15.76 6.90 0.66
C VAL A 32 -15.44 8.21 1.38
N ASN A 33 -14.21 8.66 1.31
CA ASN A 33 -13.84 9.93 1.95
C ASN A 33 -14.35 11.16 1.18
N GLY A 34 -14.47 11.06 -0.15
CA GLY A 34 -15.07 12.09 -1.00
C GLY A 34 -16.51 11.77 -1.38
N ASN A 35 -16.86 12.00 -2.64
CA ASN A 35 -18.22 11.89 -3.16
C ASN A 35 -18.58 10.48 -3.61
N ALA A 36 -19.85 10.09 -3.38
CA ALA A 36 -20.43 8.84 -3.87
C ALA A 36 -21.51 9.13 -4.94
N LEU A 37 -21.27 8.60 -6.15
CA LEU A 37 -22.22 8.64 -7.25
C LEU A 37 -22.60 7.22 -7.66
N TYR A 38 -23.79 6.77 -7.29
CA TYR A 38 -24.24 5.40 -7.55
C TYR A 38 -25.54 5.34 -8.35
N ASN A 39 -25.53 4.38 -9.28
CA ASN A 39 -26.75 3.96 -9.99
C ASN A 39 -26.92 2.45 -9.84
N ASN A 40 -27.89 2.03 -9.03
CA ASN A 40 -28.16 0.61 -8.69
C ASN A 40 -26.91 -0.07 -8.07
N TYR A 41 -26.56 0.32 -6.85
CA TYR A 41 -25.41 -0.21 -6.12
C TYR A 41 -25.87 -0.91 -4.84
N ASN A 42 -25.45 -2.17 -4.65
CA ASN A 42 -25.77 -2.94 -3.46
C ASN A 42 -24.59 -2.97 -2.48
N VAL A 43 -24.88 -2.96 -1.16
CA VAL A 43 -23.82 -2.96 -0.15
C VAL A 43 -24.20 -3.82 1.08
N GLY A 44 -23.21 -4.52 1.66
CA GLY A 44 -23.31 -5.11 2.97
C GLY A 44 -23.99 -6.48 3.04
N LYS A 45 -24.10 -7.23 1.93
CA LYS A 45 -24.81 -8.54 1.90
C LYS A 45 -24.18 -9.58 2.84
N ASP A 46 -22.85 -9.59 2.98
CA ASP A 46 -22.12 -10.56 3.81
C ASP A 46 -21.77 -10.00 5.21
N LEU A 47 -22.26 -8.80 5.53
CA LEU A 47 -22.08 -8.26 6.88
C LEU A 47 -23.06 -8.91 7.86
N PRO A 48 -22.61 -9.16 9.10
CA PRO A 48 -23.51 -9.72 10.12
C PRO A 48 -24.64 -8.73 10.42
N LEU A 49 -25.84 -9.28 10.67
CA LEU A 49 -26.98 -8.50 11.15
C LEU A 49 -26.62 -7.86 12.49
N GLN A 50 -26.51 -6.55 12.50
CA GLN A 50 -26.25 -5.78 13.71
C GLN A 50 -27.52 -5.04 14.12
N THR A 51 -27.93 -5.23 15.36
CA THR A 51 -29.09 -4.56 15.97
C THR A 51 -28.77 -3.16 16.48
N ALA A 52 -27.48 -2.76 16.50
CA ALA A 52 -27.05 -1.47 17.02
C ALA A 52 -26.95 -0.41 15.92
N HIS A 53 -27.46 0.79 16.19
CA HIS A 53 -27.53 1.93 15.27
C HIS A 53 -26.18 2.54 14.83
N TYR A 54 -25.05 1.95 15.21
CA TYR A 54 -23.71 2.55 15.04
C TYR A 54 -22.87 1.93 13.93
N TYR A 55 -23.38 0.95 13.23
CA TYR A 55 -22.64 0.32 12.13
C TYR A 55 -23.20 0.72 10.79
N TYR A 56 -22.33 1.18 9.92
CA TYR A 56 -22.67 1.64 8.59
C TYR A 56 -22.07 0.71 7.55
N ALA A 57 -22.88 0.13 6.67
CA ALA A 57 -22.37 -0.63 5.53
C ALA A 57 -21.79 0.30 4.46
N LEU A 58 -22.33 1.52 4.36
CA LEU A 58 -21.84 2.58 3.49
C LEU A 58 -21.58 3.85 4.30
N GLN A 59 -20.40 4.42 4.18
CA GLN A 59 -20.03 5.70 4.80
C GLN A 59 -19.49 6.63 3.72
N VAL A 60 -20.00 7.85 3.64
CA VAL A 60 -19.65 8.86 2.64
C VAL A 60 -19.27 10.17 3.34
N GLY A 61 -18.03 10.63 3.13
CA GLY A 61 -17.51 11.85 3.71
C GLY A 61 -17.89 13.13 2.96
N GLY A 62 -18.03 13.03 1.64
CA GLY A 62 -18.45 14.14 0.78
C GLY A 62 -19.92 14.04 0.36
N ASP A 63 -20.21 14.48 -0.85
CA ASP A 63 -21.56 14.50 -1.39
C ASP A 63 -22.07 13.11 -1.77
N MET A 64 -23.35 12.88 -1.60
CA MET A 64 -24.03 11.64 -1.91
C MET A 64 -25.10 11.83 -2.99
N ASN A 65 -24.98 11.11 -4.10
CA ASN A 65 -25.99 10.98 -5.14
C ASN A 65 -26.18 9.51 -5.48
N ILE A 66 -27.21 8.87 -4.88
CA ILE A 66 -27.45 7.43 -4.99
C ILE A 66 -28.84 7.18 -5.56
N THR A 67 -28.89 6.52 -6.72
CA THR A 67 -30.12 6.13 -7.40
C THR A 67 -30.25 4.60 -7.40
N GLY A 68 -31.10 4.07 -6.53
CA GLY A 68 -31.37 2.63 -6.42
C GLY A 68 -30.26 1.83 -5.74
N GLY A 69 -30.51 0.54 -5.59
CA GLY A 69 -29.65 -0.40 -4.87
C GLY A 69 -30.21 -0.78 -3.50
N ILE A 70 -29.53 -1.72 -2.84
CA ILE A 70 -29.93 -2.28 -1.55
C ILE A 70 -28.78 -2.14 -0.55
N ASN A 71 -29.07 -1.56 0.62
CA ASN A 71 -28.25 -1.71 1.81
C ASN A 71 -28.79 -2.88 2.63
N TYR A 72 -28.06 -4.01 2.67
CA TYR A 72 -28.64 -5.27 3.16
C TYR A 72 -28.83 -5.31 4.67
N THR A 73 -27.89 -4.79 5.44
CA THR A 73 -27.92 -5.09 6.87
C THR A 73 -27.64 -3.91 7.78
N GLN A 74 -27.13 -2.82 7.23
CA GLN A 74 -26.59 -1.72 8.03
C GLN A 74 -27.04 -0.37 7.51
N ASN A 75 -26.86 0.63 8.33
CA ASN A 75 -27.18 1.99 7.95
C ASN A 75 -26.21 2.54 6.91
N THR A 76 -26.63 3.57 6.20
CA THR A 76 -25.78 4.45 5.42
C THR A 76 -25.48 5.69 6.25
N GLY A 77 -24.19 6.04 6.37
CA GLY A 77 -23.69 7.23 7.03
C GLY A 77 -23.31 8.31 6.01
N LEU A 78 -23.76 9.54 6.24
CA LEU A 78 -23.31 10.73 5.53
C LEU A 78 -22.68 11.69 6.55
N HIS A 79 -21.48 12.19 6.23
CA HIS A 79 -20.74 13.06 7.15
C HIS A 79 -21.54 14.34 7.41
N ASP A 80 -21.86 14.59 8.69
CA ASP A 80 -22.81 15.62 9.11
C ASP A 80 -22.30 17.07 8.97
N THR A 81 -20.98 17.26 8.83
CA THR A 81 -20.37 18.59 8.72
C THR A 81 -20.02 19.00 7.29
N THR A 82 -19.88 18.05 6.35
CA THR A 82 -19.39 18.33 4.99
C THR A 82 -20.22 17.69 3.89
N GLY A 83 -20.93 16.61 4.18
CA GLY A 83 -21.66 15.84 3.16
C GLY A 83 -23.02 16.46 2.84
N VAL A 84 -23.34 16.54 1.53
CA VAL A 84 -24.64 16.98 1.02
C VAL A 84 -25.30 15.83 0.27
N LYS A 85 -26.54 15.55 0.62
CA LYS A 85 -27.36 14.56 -0.06
C LYS A 85 -28.18 15.22 -1.17
N THR A 86 -27.83 14.96 -2.43
CA THR A 86 -28.61 15.40 -3.58
C THR A 86 -29.72 14.42 -3.96
N LYS A 87 -29.46 13.11 -3.82
CA LYS A 87 -30.41 12.04 -4.07
C LYS A 87 -30.04 10.81 -3.26
N TYR A 88 -31.05 10.14 -2.70
CA TYR A 88 -30.86 8.86 -2.04
C TYR A 88 -32.13 8.00 -2.16
N THR A 89 -32.07 6.96 -2.98
CA THR A 89 -33.17 6.01 -3.22
C THR A 89 -32.80 4.55 -2.93
N MET A 90 -31.66 4.33 -2.26
CA MET A 90 -31.23 3.01 -1.83
C MET A 90 -32.22 2.47 -0.78
N VAL A 91 -32.64 1.23 -0.96
CA VAL A 91 -33.55 0.55 -0.04
C VAL A 91 -32.77 -0.09 1.09
N ASN A 92 -33.12 0.21 2.32
CA ASN A 92 -32.57 -0.47 3.49
C ASN A 92 -33.38 -1.73 3.81
N GLN A 93 -32.79 -2.91 3.68
CA GLN A 93 -33.50 -4.17 3.81
C GLN A 93 -34.02 -4.43 5.23
N ASN A 94 -33.43 -3.84 6.25
CA ASN A 94 -33.81 -4.05 7.66
C ASN A 94 -34.86 -3.06 8.19
N GLY A 95 -35.45 -2.24 7.34
CA GLY A 95 -36.53 -1.32 7.71
C GLY A 95 -36.13 -0.14 8.59
N VAL A 96 -34.85 0.04 8.88
CA VAL A 96 -34.36 1.18 9.61
C VAL A 96 -34.08 2.30 8.61
N GLY A 97 -35.07 3.13 8.36
CA GLY A 97 -35.03 4.36 7.59
C GLY A 97 -34.38 4.29 6.21
N ASN A 98 -35.06 4.82 5.20
CA ASN A 98 -34.54 4.93 3.82
C ASN A 98 -33.66 6.18 3.64
N GLN A 99 -33.10 6.73 4.70
CA GLN A 99 -32.31 7.95 4.66
C GLN A 99 -30.95 7.74 5.32
N PRO A 100 -29.88 8.34 4.79
CA PRO A 100 -28.59 8.32 5.45
C PRO A 100 -28.65 9.03 6.80
N LEU A 101 -27.94 8.47 7.77
CA LEU A 101 -27.81 9.01 9.12
C LEU A 101 -26.54 9.86 9.24
N PRO A 102 -26.55 10.92 10.06
CA PRO A 102 -25.33 11.65 10.38
C PRO A 102 -24.30 10.72 11.01
N TYR A 103 -23.03 10.85 10.63
CA TYR A 103 -21.92 10.16 11.29
C TYR A 103 -20.66 11.02 11.34
N SER A 104 -19.73 10.64 12.17
CA SER A 104 -18.40 11.22 12.26
C SER A 104 -17.35 10.10 12.19
N PHE A 105 -16.24 10.37 11.52
CA PHE A 105 -15.12 9.41 11.44
C PHE A 105 -14.40 9.17 12.79
N GLY A 106 -14.87 9.77 13.88
CA GLY A 106 -14.26 9.66 15.20
C GLY A 106 -12.92 10.37 15.30
N THR A 107 -12.02 9.86 16.13
CA THR A 107 -10.71 10.49 16.40
C THR A 107 -9.61 10.09 15.41
N VAL A 108 -9.88 9.20 14.48
CA VAL A 108 -8.87 8.73 13.51
C VAL A 108 -8.81 9.73 12.36
N SER A 109 -7.63 10.28 12.12
CA SER A 109 -7.40 11.15 10.97
C SER A 109 -7.37 10.34 9.68
N ILE A 110 -8.38 10.52 8.82
CA ILE A 110 -8.44 9.90 7.49
C ILE A 110 -7.24 10.32 6.63
N ALA A 111 -6.81 11.58 6.71
CA ALA A 111 -5.62 12.05 6.01
C ALA A 111 -4.37 11.28 6.44
N ALA A 112 -4.21 11.00 7.73
CA ALA A 112 -3.10 10.18 8.23
C ALA A 112 -3.19 8.72 7.75
N MET A 113 -4.40 8.15 7.66
CA MET A 113 -4.61 6.80 7.10
C MET A 113 -4.21 6.74 5.62
N ILE A 114 -4.63 7.72 4.83
CA ILE A 114 -4.27 7.82 3.41
C ILE A 114 -2.76 7.96 3.23
N SER A 115 -2.12 8.87 3.99
CA SER A 115 -0.66 9.05 3.97
C SER A 115 0.08 7.77 4.36
N TYR A 116 -0.40 7.06 5.38
CA TYR A 116 0.17 5.76 5.77
C TYR A 116 0.10 4.75 4.61
N LEU A 117 -1.04 4.61 3.93
CA LEU A 117 -1.20 3.67 2.81
C LEU A 117 -0.34 4.05 1.61
N GLN A 118 -0.20 5.35 1.33
CA GLN A 118 0.68 5.85 0.27
C GLN A 118 2.13 5.47 0.53
N CYS A 119 2.63 5.73 1.74
CA CYS A 119 3.99 5.37 2.13
C CYS A 119 4.19 3.85 2.20
N SER A 120 3.21 3.13 2.73
CA SER A 120 3.25 1.67 2.83
C SER A 120 3.32 1.00 1.46
N SER A 121 2.56 1.48 0.49
CA SER A 121 2.56 0.97 -0.88
C SER A 121 3.96 1.02 -1.50
N ILE A 122 4.67 2.13 -1.33
CA ILE A 122 6.04 2.29 -1.81
C ILE A 122 7.00 1.38 -1.05
N ALA A 123 6.94 1.38 0.29
CA ALA A 123 7.85 0.60 1.12
C ALA A 123 7.68 -0.91 0.88
N TRP A 124 6.46 -1.40 0.76
CA TRP A 124 6.19 -2.81 0.46
C TRP A 124 6.64 -3.21 -0.95
N ALA A 125 6.65 -2.31 -1.92
CA ALA A 125 7.16 -2.59 -3.25
C ALA A 125 8.66 -2.94 -3.26
N TYR A 126 9.42 -2.31 -2.37
CA TYR A 126 10.87 -2.49 -2.26
C TYR A 126 11.31 -3.38 -1.08
N TYR A 127 10.37 -4.07 -0.45
CA TYR A 127 10.68 -4.99 0.65
C TYR A 127 11.24 -6.31 0.11
N GLU A 128 12.57 -6.48 0.14
CA GLU A 128 13.31 -7.71 -0.22
C GLU A 128 12.87 -8.39 -1.55
N PRO A 129 12.63 -7.65 -2.66
CA PRO A 129 12.13 -8.24 -3.90
C PRO A 129 13.18 -9.15 -4.59
N ASP A 130 14.45 -9.05 -4.24
CA ASP A 130 15.57 -9.84 -4.74
C ASP A 130 15.60 -11.29 -4.21
N LYS A 131 14.81 -11.60 -3.18
CA LYS A 131 14.60 -12.97 -2.69
C LYS A 131 13.60 -13.77 -3.53
N THR A 132 12.96 -13.16 -4.50
CA THR A 132 11.96 -13.76 -5.37
C THR A 132 12.38 -13.69 -6.83
N THR A 133 11.75 -14.49 -7.68
CA THR A 133 12.02 -14.46 -9.12
C THR A 133 10.75 -14.18 -9.92
N VAL A 134 10.92 -13.34 -10.94
CA VAL A 134 9.89 -13.00 -11.91
C VAL A 134 10.37 -13.48 -13.27
N SER A 135 9.65 -14.42 -13.86
CA SER A 135 9.99 -14.99 -15.17
C SER A 135 8.78 -14.97 -16.10
N ILE A 136 9.04 -14.87 -17.40
CA ILE A 136 8.00 -14.84 -18.42
C ILE A 136 8.29 -15.88 -19.51
N ASN A 137 7.24 -16.57 -19.91
CA ASN A 137 7.24 -17.42 -21.10
C ASN A 137 6.07 -16.98 -21.99
N ASN A 138 6.40 -16.36 -23.10
CA ASN A 138 5.44 -15.72 -24.01
C ASN A 138 4.55 -14.68 -23.26
N THR A 139 3.27 -14.98 -23.01
CA THR A 139 2.32 -14.13 -22.27
C THR A 139 1.98 -14.68 -20.86
N SER A 140 2.70 -15.70 -20.43
CA SER A 140 2.53 -16.33 -19.11
C SER A 140 3.65 -15.88 -18.18
N LEU A 141 3.27 -15.19 -17.10
CA LEU A 141 4.15 -14.70 -16.07
C LEU A 141 4.20 -15.70 -14.92
N THR A 142 5.39 -16.04 -14.43
CA THR A 142 5.56 -16.86 -13.23
C THR A 142 6.30 -16.06 -12.16
N LEU A 143 5.70 -15.99 -10.98
CA LEU A 143 6.20 -15.35 -9.78
C LEU A 143 6.59 -16.44 -8.79
N THR A 144 7.88 -16.63 -8.52
CA THR A 144 8.35 -17.68 -7.62
C THR A 144 8.98 -17.09 -6.37
N GLY A 145 8.44 -17.43 -5.21
CA GLY A 145 8.95 -17.09 -3.89
C GLY A 145 8.94 -18.30 -2.96
N LEU A 146 9.98 -18.46 -2.17
CA LEU A 146 10.19 -19.65 -1.34
C LEU A 146 10.10 -19.37 0.15
N ASP A 147 9.92 -18.10 0.55
CA ASP A 147 9.82 -17.74 1.96
C ASP A 147 8.45 -18.15 2.52
N PRO A 148 8.42 -18.91 3.65
CA PRO A 148 7.16 -19.35 4.24
C PRO A 148 6.34 -18.22 4.87
N ASN A 149 6.94 -17.05 5.10
CA ASN A 149 6.27 -15.91 5.73
C ASN A 149 5.82 -14.86 4.71
N ILE A 150 6.76 -14.37 3.87
CA ILE A 150 6.49 -13.27 2.95
C ILE A 150 7.29 -13.36 1.67
N ASN A 151 6.62 -13.14 0.54
CA ASN A 151 7.21 -13.10 -0.79
C ASN A 151 6.78 -11.83 -1.50
N THR A 152 7.74 -10.98 -1.85
CA THR A 152 7.50 -9.71 -2.52
C THR A 152 8.03 -9.75 -3.94
N PHE A 153 7.18 -9.38 -4.90
CA PHE A 153 7.51 -9.32 -6.32
C PHE A 153 7.42 -7.89 -6.80
N LEU A 154 8.45 -7.43 -7.50
CA LEU A 154 8.48 -6.11 -8.12
C LEU A 154 8.48 -6.27 -9.65
N ILE A 155 7.49 -5.70 -10.31
CA ILE A 155 7.23 -5.87 -11.74
C ILE A 155 7.15 -4.49 -12.40
N ASP A 156 7.95 -4.28 -13.45
CA ASP A 156 7.76 -3.16 -14.34
C ASP A 156 6.55 -3.43 -15.25
N GLY A 157 5.48 -2.69 -15.06
CA GLY A 157 4.26 -2.83 -15.85
C GLY A 157 4.43 -2.51 -17.34
N ASN A 158 5.46 -1.73 -17.70
CA ASN A 158 5.77 -1.37 -19.09
C ASN A 158 6.77 -2.33 -19.73
N ASN A 159 7.52 -3.10 -18.93
CA ASN A 159 8.55 -4.02 -19.41
C ASN A 159 8.68 -5.24 -18.50
N VAL A 160 7.65 -6.06 -18.48
CA VAL A 160 7.51 -7.22 -17.60
C VAL A 160 8.70 -8.17 -17.76
N ALA A 161 9.42 -8.42 -16.69
CA ALA A 161 10.60 -9.30 -16.64
C ALA A 161 11.64 -9.01 -17.75
N LYS A 162 11.80 -7.76 -18.14
CA LYS A 162 12.70 -7.30 -19.22
C LYS A 162 12.43 -7.95 -20.59
N SER A 163 11.20 -8.32 -20.85
CA SER A 163 10.79 -9.04 -22.08
C SER A 163 10.34 -8.11 -23.21
N ASN A 164 10.33 -6.78 -23.00
CA ASN A 164 9.71 -5.76 -23.83
C ASN A 164 8.19 -5.93 -24.00
N LYS A 165 7.52 -6.62 -23.06
CA LYS A 165 6.07 -6.76 -22.98
C LYS A 165 5.50 -5.88 -21.90
N ASN A 166 4.37 -5.26 -22.20
CA ASN A 166 3.56 -4.55 -21.22
C ASN A 166 2.71 -5.56 -20.42
N ILE A 167 2.37 -5.22 -19.18
CA ILE A 167 1.51 -6.06 -18.33
C ILE A 167 0.13 -6.31 -18.96
N SER A 168 -0.36 -5.42 -19.80
CA SER A 168 -1.61 -5.56 -20.55
C SER A 168 -1.60 -6.68 -21.59
N GLU A 169 -0.41 -7.17 -21.98
CA GLU A 169 -0.22 -8.30 -22.90
C GLU A 169 -0.14 -9.65 -22.15
N ILE A 170 -0.06 -9.64 -20.82
CA ILE A 170 0.00 -10.84 -20.00
C ILE A 170 -1.40 -11.45 -19.88
N THR A 171 -1.51 -12.73 -20.20
CA THR A 171 -2.77 -13.48 -20.17
C THR A 171 -2.84 -14.46 -19.01
N SER A 172 -1.72 -14.77 -18.38
CA SER A 172 -1.67 -15.66 -17.23
C SER A 172 -0.61 -15.24 -16.23
N ILE A 173 -0.93 -15.28 -14.94
CA ILE A 173 0.01 -15.10 -13.84
C ILE A 173 -0.05 -16.33 -12.93
N ASN A 174 1.06 -17.06 -12.82
CA ASN A 174 1.19 -18.18 -11.90
C ASN A 174 2.05 -17.77 -10.70
N ILE A 175 1.45 -17.75 -9.52
CA ILE A 175 2.14 -17.49 -8.26
C ILE A 175 2.58 -18.83 -7.68
N VAL A 176 3.87 -19.03 -7.55
CA VAL A 176 4.48 -20.24 -6.95
C VAL A 176 5.08 -19.82 -5.59
N ALA A 177 4.39 -20.19 -4.52
CA ALA A 177 4.77 -19.80 -3.16
C ALA A 177 4.26 -20.81 -2.13
N PRO A 178 4.84 -20.86 -0.91
CA PRO A 178 4.31 -21.64 0.18
C PRO A 178 2.87 -21.25 0.53
N LEU A 179 2.07 -22.24 0.91
CA LEU A 179 0.68 -22.00 1.32
C LEU A 179 0.63 -21.07 2.55
N ASN A 180 -0.30 -20.11 2.51
CA ASN A 180 -0.54 -19.12 3.56
C ASN A 180 0.64 -18.15 3.81
N SER A 181 1.67 -18.15 2.98
CA SER A 181 2.63 -17.05 3.00
C SER A 181 1.99 -15.77 2.48
N THR A 182 2.39 -14.63 3.03
CA THR A 182 1.99 -13.32 2.53
C THR A 182 2.65 -13.07 1.17
N ILE A 183 1.86 -12.64 0.21
CA ILE A 183 2.33 -12.38 -1.14
C ILE A 183 2.03 -10.93 -1.49
N ILE A 184 3.05 -10.16 -1.82
CA ILE A 184 2.93 -8.79 -2.29
C ILE A 184 3.39 -8.76 -3.74
N VAL A 185 2.47 -8.44 -4.66
CA VAL A 185 2.78 -8.27 -6.08
C VAL A 185 2.70 -6.79 -6.40
N SER A 186 3.85 -6.14 -6.46
CA SER A 186 3.96 -4.72 -6.78
C SER A 186 4.20 -4.53 -8.27
N ILE A 187 3.29 -3.81 -8.93
CA ILE A 187 3.37 -3.48 -10.35
C ILE A 187 3.50 -1.97 -10.47
N TYR A 188 4.67 -1.48 -10.90
CA TYR A 188 4.91 -0.06 -11.07
C TYR A 188 4.72 0.40 -12.51
N GLY A 189 4.34 1.66 -12.68
CA GLY A 189 4.06 2.33 -13.96
C GLY A 189 2.82 3.20 -13.87
N ASN A 190 2.83 4.36 -14.52
CA ASN A 190 1.80 5.39 -14.40
C ASN A 190 0.44 4.93 -14.94
N ASN A 191 0.43 4.17 -16.04
CA ASN A 191 -0.78 3.70 -16.70
C ASN A 191 -0.76 2.18 -16.80
N ILE A 192 -1.48 1.52 -15.92
CA ILE A 192 -1.52 0.06 -15.84
C ILE A 192 -2.87 -0.46 -16.37
N THR A 193 -2.81 -1.51 -17.17
CA THR A 193 -4.00 -2.21 -17.63
C THR A 193 -3.87 -3.71 -17.40
N LEU A 194 -4.83 -4.30 -16.71
CA LEU A 194 -4.93 -5.74 -16.46
C LEU A 194 -6.05 -6.31 -17.34
N ASN A 195 -5.70 -7.01 -18.41
CA ASN A 195 -6.66 -7.53 -19.41
C ASN A 195 -6.76 -9.06 -19.35
N ASN A 196 -7.94 -9.58 -19.04
CA ASN A 196 -8.27 -11.01 -19.16
C ASN A 196 -7.19 -11.96 -18.60
N ILE A 197 -6.65 -11.62 -17.43
CA ILE A 197 -5.58 -12.37 -16.79
C ILE A 197 -6.17 -13.57 -16.05
N THR A 198 -5.70 -14.77 -16.37
CA THR A 198 -5.95 -15.97 -15.58
C THR A 198 -4.91 -16.06 -14.46
N THR A 199 -5.34 -16.04 -13.22
CA THR A 199 -4.42 -16.19 -12.08
C THR A 199 -4.40 -17.64 -11.59
N LEU A 200 -3.19 -18.19 -11.45
CA LEU A 200 -2.93 -19.52 -10.93
C LEU A 200 -2.13 -19.42 -9.62
N TYR A 201 -2.29 -20.39 -8.75
CA TYR A 201 -1.51 -20.57 -7.53
C TYR A 201 -0.93 -21.99 -7.49
N ASN A 202 0.40 -22.10 -7.52
CA ASN A 202 1.13 -23.39 -7.64
C ASN A 202 0.64 -24.25 -8.82
N GLY A 203 0.37 -23.60 -9.96
CA GLY A 203 -0.09 -24.26 -11.18
C GLY A 203 -1.57 -24.64 -11.25
N ALA A 204 -2.34 -24.43 -10.17
CA ALA A 204 -3.79 -24.65 -10.13
C ALA A 204 -4.56 -23.31 -10.19
N PRO A 205 -5.83 -23.29 -10.64
CA PRO A 205 -6.66 -22.10 -10.57
C PRO A 205 -6.71 -21.56 -9.14
N ILE A 206 -6.49 -20.24 -9.01
CA ILE A 206 -6.48 -19.58 -7.70
C ILE A 206 -7.85 -19.66 -7.04
N THR A 207 -7.87 -19.78 -5.72
CA THR A 207 -9.09 -19.81 -4.92
C THR A 207 -9.26 -18.54 -4.09
N ILE A 208 -10.48 -18.29 -3.60
CA ILE A 208 -10.75 -17.20 -2.67
C ILE A 208 -9.87 -17.31 -1.40
N ASN A 209 -9.60 -18.53 -0.92
CA ASN A 209 -8.74 -18.73 0.25
C ASN A 209 -7.29 -18.34 0.00
N ASN A 210 -6.73 -18.61 -1.17
CA ASN A 210 -5.40 -18.13 -1.53
C ASN A 210 -5.37 -16.59 -1.59
N GLY A 211 -6.42 -15.98 -2.13
CA GLY A 211 -6.53 -14.53 -2.27
C GLY A 211 -6.41 -13.76 -0.95
N LYS A 212 -6.80 -14.35 0.19
CA LYS A 212 -6.67 -13.70 1.52
C LYS A 212 -5.24 -13.31 1.90
N TYR A 213 -4.26 -13.92 1.28
CA TYR A 213 -2.84 -13.69 1.55
C TYR A 213 -2.15 -12.87 0.46
N ILE A 214 -2.88 -12.44 -0.59
CA ILE A 214 -2.32 -11.75 -1.75
C ILE A 214 -2.71 -10.28 -1.72
N LEU A 215 -1.70 -9.41 -1.80
CA LEU A 215 -1.83 -7.97 -1.99
C LEU A 215 -1.26 -7.58 -3.35
N TRP A 216 -2.12 -7.14 -4.25
CA TRP A 216 -1.75 -6.47 -5.49
C TRP A 216 -1.49 -5.00 -5.18
N ASN A 217 -0.27 -4.54 -5.38
CA ASN A 217 0.18 -3.21 -5.00
C ASN A 217 0.58 -2.41 -6.25
N PHE A 218 0.07 -1.19 -6.37
CA PHE A 218 0.33 -0.29 -7.50
C PHE A 218 0.87 1.04 -6.95
N PRO A 219 2.18 1.10 -6.63
CA PRO A 219 2.76 2.15 -5.79
C PRO A 219 2.79 3.53 -6.44
N ASP A 220 2.78 3.62 -7.76
CA ASP A 220 2.93 4.85 -8.54
C ASP A 220 1.93 5.00 -9.70
N ALA A 221 0.92 4.12 -9.78
CA ALA A 221 -0.08 4.20 -10.83
C ALA A 221 -0.97 5.43 -10.66
N ASP A 222 -1.08 6.23 -11.72
CA ASP A 222 -2.06 7.33 -11.85
C ASP A 222 -3.40 6.82 -12.38
N THR A 223 -3.33 5.88 -13.32
CA THR A 223 -4.49 5.24 -13.93
C THR A 223 -4.33 3.71 -13.90
N LEU A 224 -5.35 3.04 -13.41
CA LEU A 224 -5.42 1.58 -13.41
C LEU A 224 -6.74 1.13 -14.06
N LEU A 225 -6.64 0.40 -15.17
CA LEU A 225 -7.79 -0.24 -15.82
C LEU A 225 -7.79 -1.73 -15.50
N ILE A 226 -8.89 -2.20 -14.91
CA ILE A 226 -9.07 -3.60 -14.54
C ILE A 226 -10.20 -4.22 -15.35
N ASN A 227 -9.84 -5.13 -16.26
CA ASN A 227 -10.74 -5.93 -17.09
C ASN A 227 -10.63 -7.44 -16.77
N SER A 228 -10.24 -7.78 -15.57
CA SER A 228 -10.08 -9.16 -15.10
C SER A 228 -10.57 -9.29 -13.68
N ASP A 229 -11.09 -10.46 -13.33
CA ASP A 229 -11.37 -10.79 -11.93
C ASP A 229 -10.06 -10.85 -11.13
N ILE A 230 -10.07 -10.26 -9.94
CA ILE A 230 -8.90 -10.19 -9.05
C ILE A 230 -9.16 -11.05 -7.80
N TYR A 231 -8.27 -12.01 -7.55
CA TYR A 231 -8.21 -12.77 -6.32
C TYR A 231 -7.12 -12.19 -5.43
N GLY A 232 -7.53 -11.54 -4.36
CA GLY A 232 -6.67 -10.82 -3.45
C GLY A 232 -7.10 -9.38 -3.24
N SER A 233 -6.51 -8.76 -2.25
CA SER A 233 -6.70 -7.34 -1.97
C SER A 233 -5.84 -6.49 -2.91
N PHE A 234 -6.25 -5.27 -3.20
CA PHE A 234 -5.40 -4.37 -3.94
C PHE A 234 -5.30 -2.97 -3.34
N LEU A 235 -4.13 -2.39 -3.48
CA LEU A 235 -3.74 -1.07 -3.01
C LEU A 235 -3.22 -0.26 -4.19
N ALA A 236 -3.94 0.79 -4.56
CA ALA A 236 -3.55 1.73 -5.61
C ALA A 236 -3.78 3.18 -5.13
N PRO A 237 -2.92 3.67 -4.21
CA PRO A 237 -3.22 4.84 -3.39
C PRO A 237 -3.20 6.16 -4.16
N TYR A 238 -2.64 6.17 -5.36
CA TYR A 238 -2.59 7.35 -6.23
C TYR A 238 -3.52 7.23 -7.44
N ALA A 239 -4.02 6.01 -7.72
CA ALA A 239 -4.70 5.72 -8.98
C ALA A 239 -6.17 6.14 -9.01
N THR A 240 -6.59 6.59 -10.18
CA THR A 240 -7.98 6.46 -10.61
C THR A 240 -8.18 5.08 -11.23
N VAL A 241 -8.90 4.23 -10.53
CA VAL A 241 -9.20 2.86 -10.94
C VAL A 241 -10.49 2.83 -11.73
N ASN A 242 -10.44 2.31 -12.96
CA ASN A 242 -11.58 2.10 -13.81
C ASN A 242 -11.82 0.60 -14.01
N THR A 243 -13.08 0.19 -13.90
CA THR A 243 -13.47 -1.22 -13.95
C THR A 243 -14.63 -1.45 -14.89
N ASN A 244 -14.68 -2.63 -15.51
CA ASN A 244 -15.75 -3.00 -16.42
C ASN A 244 -16.29 -4.41 -16.11
N SER A 245 -17.33 -4.46 -15.28
CA SER A 245 -18.05 -5.69 -14.90
C SER A 245 -17.14 -6.81 -14.34
N VAL A 246 -16.19 -6.44 -13.48
CA VAL A 246 -15.24 -7.36 -12.86
C VAL A 246 -15.60 -7.70 -11.41
N LYS A 247 -15.04 -8.80 -10.90
CA LYS A 247 -15.11 -9.15 -9.48
C LYS A 247 -13.75 -9.01 -8.82
N VAL A 248 -13.77 -8.48 -7.61
CA VAL A 248 -12.58 -8.44 -6.75
C VAL A 248 -12.89 -9.17 -5.46
N TYR A 249 -12.09 -10.19 -5.17
CA TYR A 249 -12.21 -11.02 -3.97
C TYR A 249 -11.17 -10.57 -2.95
N GLY A 250 -11.41 -9.43 -2.28
CA GLY A 250 -10.47 -8.85 -1.34
C GLY A 250 -10.84 -7.43 -0.88
N THR A 251 -9.93 -6.82 -0.15
CA THR A 251 -9.98 -5.41 0.26
C THR A 251 -9.50 -4.50 -0.87
N ILE A 252 -10.18 -3.39 -1.08
CA ILE A 252 -9.87 -2.42 -2.15
C ILE A 252 -9.55 -1.07 -1.53
N LEU A 253 -8.31 -0.59 -1.72
CA LEU A 253 -7.80 0.65 -1.15
C LEU A 253 -7.25 1.53 -2.27
N VAL A 254 -8.00 2.58 -2.67
CA VAL A 254 -7.70 3.34 -3.88
C VAL A 254 -8.04 4.82 -3.75
N LYS A 255 -7.43 5.66 -4.60
CA LYS A 255 -7.75 7.10 -4.64
C LYS A 255 -9.15 7.35 -5.20
N ASN A 256 -9.43 6.89 -6.40
CA ASN A 256 -10.77 6.96 -7.01
C ASN A 256 -11.15 5.59 -7.57
N LEU A 257 -12.45 5.26 -7.56
CA LEU A 257 -12.95 4.01 -8.12
C LEU A 257 -14.18 4.27 -8.97
N ASN A 258 -14.10 3.91 -10.25
CA ASN A 258 -15.15 4.16 -11.23
C ASN A 258 -15.55 2.88 -11.97
N GLY A 259 -16.81 2.84 -12.46
CA GLY A 259 -17.28 1.83 -13.40
C GLY A 259 -18.29 0.85 -12.82
N SER A 260 -18.05 -0.44 -13.02
CA SER A 260 -18.89 -1.53 -12.52
C SER A 260 -18.01 -2.62 -11.90
N LEU A 261 -18.03 -2.71 -10.58
CA LEU A 261 -17.20 -3.65 -9.84
C LEU A 261 -18.04 -4.37 -8.76
N ASN A 262 -17.92 -5.68 -8.70
CA ASN A 262 -18.50 -6.49 -7.64
C ASN A 262 -17.41 -6.88 -6.64
N ALA A 263 -17.34 -6.20 -5.51
CA ALA A 263 -16.41 -6.51 -4.44
C ALA A 263 -16.98 -7.59 -3.51
N VAL A 264 -16.24 -8.67 -3.36
CA VAL A 264 -16.55 -9.75 -2.43
C VAL A 264 -15.78 -9.53 -1.13
N ASN A 265 -16.47 -9.62 -0.01
CA ASN A 265 -15.89 -9.43 1.33
C ASN A 265 -14.98 -10.60 1.72
N ASN A 266 -13.79 -10.59 1.16
CA ASN A 266 -12.73 -11.57 1.41
C ASN A 266 -11.47 -10.84 1.91
N LEU A 267 -11.54 -10.36 3.14
CA LEU A 267 -10.53 -9.47 3.71
C LEU A 267 -9.14 -10.09 3.74
N PHE A 268 -8.14 -9.25 3.60
CA PHE A 268 -6.72 -9.63 3.66
C PHE A 268 -6.34 -10.06 5.09
N ILE A 269 -5.65 -11.19 5.21
CA ILE A 269 -5.17 -11.74 6.49
C ILE A 269 -3.68 -12.05 6.51
N GLY A 270 -2.95 -11.71 5.44
CA GLY A 270 -1.49 -11.88 5.39
C GLY A 270 -0.76 -10.92 6.35
N ASN A 271 0.43 -11.28 6.78
CA ASN A 271 1.26 -10.44 7.63
C ASN A 271 2.12 -9.50 6.77
N LEU A 272 1.79 -8.22 6.75
CA LEU A 272 2.57 -7.21 6.04
C LEU A 272 3.75 -6.76 6.89
N PRO A 273 4.91 -6.42 6.26
CA PRO A 273 6.03 -5.85 6.98
C PRO A 273 5.61 -4.58 7.71
N GLU A 274 6.03 -4.46 8.97
CA GLU A 274 5.82 -3.21 9.71
C GLU A 274 6.61 -2.09 9.05
N ILE A 275 5.92 -1.00 8.77
CA ILE A 275 6.51 0.22 8.25
C ILE A 275 6.46 1.24 9.37
N TYR A 276 7.61 1.82 9.67
CA TYR A 276 7.70 2.90 10.65
C TYR A 276 6.76 4.03 10.22
N ASN A 277 5.81 4.34 11.10
CA ASN A 277 4.75 5.33 10.82
C ASN A 277 5.38 6.71 10.57
N PRO A 278 5.24 7.31 9.38
CA PRO A 278 5.72 8.65 9.18
C PRO A 278 4.91 9.59 10.09
N SER A 279 5.60 10.26 10.99
CA SER A 279 5.01 11.37 11.71
C SER A 279 4.40 12.37 10.72
N THR A 280 3.13 12.64 10.84
CA THR A 280 2.26 13.76 10.41
C THR A 280 2.69 14.73 9.29
N SER A 281 3.85 14.63 8.68
CA SER A 281 4.28 15.46 7.54
C SER A 281 4.36 14.61 6.27
N GLY A 282 3.31 14.52 5.55
CA GLY A 282 2.98 13.93 4.24
C GLY A 282 4.05 13.58 3.19
N THR A 283 5.30 13.43 3.53
CA THR A 283 6.38 12.96 2.65
C THR A 283 6.84 11.58 3.08
N CYS A 284 6.66 10.60 2.20
CA CYS A 284 7.25 9.28 2.36
C CYS A 284 8.76 9.38 2.23
N THR A 285 9.47 9.40 3.36
CA THR A 285 10.93 9.27 3.34
C THR A 285 11.30 7.85 2.95
N SER A 286 12.29 7.70 2.08
CA SER A 286 12.82 6.40 1.63
C SER A 286 13.12 5.49 2.82
N PHE A 287 12.47 4.32 2.84
CA PHE A 287 12.67 3.35 3.90
C PHE A 287 13.93 2.54 3.62
N THR A 288 14.94 2.70 4.46
CA THR A 288 16.03 1.73 4.53
C THR A 288 15.54 0.54 5.33
N THR A 289 15.41 -0.61 4.70
CA THR A 289 15.12 -1.88 5.38
C THR A 289 16.29 -2.20 6.32
N THR A 290 16.06 -2.07 7.62
CA THR A 290 17.02 -2.57 8.62
C THR A 290 16.82 -4.07 8.74
N SER A 291 17.57 -4.85 7.95
CA SER A 291 17.72 -6.28 8.20
C SER A 291 18.36 -6.46 9.57
N SER A 292 17.61 -6.96 10.53
CA SER A 292 18.14 -7.42 11.81
C SER A 292 18.94 -8.70 11.56
N THR A 293 20.19 -8.56 11.13
CA THR A 293 21.12 -9.69 11.07
C THR A 293 21.59 -9.96 12.49
N THR A 294 21.09 -11.04 13.08
CA THR A 294 21.65 -11.60 14.29
C THR A 294 23.06 -12.12 13.96
N THR A 295 24.06 -11.32 14.25
CA THR A 295 25.47 -11.68 14.03
C THR A 295 25.86 -12.71 15.08
N THR A 296 25.83 -13.98 14.71
CA THR A 296 26.55 -15.02 15.47
C THR A 296 28.03 -14.86 15.14
N THR A 297 28.78 -14.34 16.08
CA THR A 297 30.24 -14.19 15.97
C THR A 297 30.88 -15.57 15.96
N THR A 298 31.21 -16.08 14.78
CA THR A 298 32.12 -17.22 14.64
C THR A 298 33.47 -16.69 14.22
N THR A 299 34.42 -16.75 15.13
CA THR A 299 35.85 -16.47 14.89
C THR A 299 36.38 -17.52 13.94
N THR A 300 36.75 -17.15 12.73
CA THR A 300 37.48 -18.05 11.83
C THR A 300 38.73 -17.38 11.29
N THR A 301 39.82 -18.07 11.53
CA THR A 301 41.21 -17.81 11.23
C THR A 301 41.45 -17.65 9.71
N THR A 302 42.23 -16.67 9.34
CA THR A 302 42.69 -16.34 7.99
C THR A 302 43.51 -17.47 7.38
N THR A 303 43.17 -17.92 6.18
CA THR A 303 44.12 -18.59 5.27
C THR A 303 44.03 -17.95 3.88
N THR A 304 45.11 -17.38 3.47
CA THR A 304 45.36 -16.79 2.15
C THR A 304 45.43 -17.88 1.08
N SER A 305 44.71 -17.76 -0.01
CA SER A 305 45.03 -18.46 -1.26
C SER A 305 44.58 -17.70 -2.50
N SER A 306 45.49 -17.66 -3.43
CA SER A 306 45.61 -16.83 -4.61
C SER A 306 44.66 -17.21 -5.76
N SER A 307 44.17 -16.18 -6.41
CA SER A 307 43.79 -15.95 -7.82
C SER A 307 43.70 -17.11 -8.83
N THR A 308 42.59 -17.13 -9.58
CA THR A 308 42.59 -17.37 -11.02
C THR A 308 41.54 -16.50 -11.71
N THR A 309 42.01 -15.72 -12.66
CA THR A 309 41.31 -14.72 -13.49
C THR A 309 40.50 -15.44 -14.57
N SER A 310 39.20 -15.20 -14.68
CA SER A 310 38.43 -15.46 -15.90
C SER A 310 37.94 -14.11 -16.44
N SER A 311 38.48 -13.74 -17.59
CA SER A 311 38.14 -12.49 -18.29
C SER A 311 36.82 -12.61 -19.02
N THR A 312 35.79 -11.93 -18.53
CA THR A 312 34.62 -11.55 -19.30
C THR A 312 34.80 -10.09 -19.74
N THR A 313 34.81 -9.85 -21.04
CA THR A 313 34.91 -8.54 -21.65
C THR A 313 33.62 -7.75 -21.39
N THR A 314 33.56 -7.03 -20.28
CA THR A 314 32.60 -5.96 -20.07
C THR A 314 33.17 -4.66 -20.65
N VAL A 315 32.37 -3.98 -21.49
CA VAL A 315 32.66 -2.64 -21.97
C VAL A 315 32.88 -1.77 -20.73
N ALA A 316 34.10 -1.17 -20.60
CA ALA A 316 34.40 -0.33 -19.45
C ALA A 316 33.43 0.88 -19.43
N PRO A 317 32.81 1.21 -18.29
CA PRO A 317 31.97 2.39 -18.17
C PRO A 317 32.75 3.65 -18.52
N THR A 318 32.10 4.60 -19.19
CA THR A 318 32.71 5.88 -19.55
C THR A 318 33.15 6.62 -18.29
N ASN A 319 34.17 7.49 -18.40
CA ASN A 319 34.61 8.31 -17.25
C ASN A 319 33.47 9.12 -16.62
N ARG A 320 32.45 9.47 -17.40
CA ARG A 320 31.24 10.16 -16.92
C ARG A 320 30.38 9.26 -16.05
N ASP A 321 30.17 8.02 -16.46
CA ASP A 321 29.35 7.05 -15.69
C ASP A 321 30.02 6.71 -14.36
N ARG A 322 31.36 6.63 -14.32
CA ARG A 322 32.09 6.46 -13.07
C ARG A 322 31.92 7.66 -12.16
N ALA A 323 32.09 8.90 -12.68
CA ALA A 323 31.92 10.11 -11.89
C ALA A 323 30.50 10.26 -11.33
N ILE A 324 29.48 9.89 -12.10
CA ILE A 324 28.07 9.86 -11.61
C ILE A 324 27.89 8.82 -10.51
N ASN A 325 28.42 7.61 -10.67
CA ASN A 325 28.33 6.58 -9.65
C ASN A 325 29.07 6.96 -8.38
N ASP A 326 30.26 7.56 -8.48
CA ASP A 326 31.07 8.04 -7.35
C ASP A 326 30.32 9.15 -6.57
N ILE A 327 29.62 10.05 -7.26
CA ILE A 327 28.77 11.09 -6.64
C ILE A 327 27.59 10.44 -5.91
N ILE A 328 26.89 9.51 -6.55
CA ILE A 328 25.74 8.82 -5.96
C ILE A 328 26.18 8.02 -4.71
N GLU A 329 27.30 7.32 -4.79
CA GLU A 329 27.86 6.59 -3.64
C GLU A 329 28.25 7.52 -2.50
N SER A 330 28.91 8.65 -2.79
CA SER A 330 29.26 9.68 -1.82
C SER A 330 28.01 10.23 -1.10
N VAL A 331 26.96 10.56 -1.86
CA VAL A 331 25.70 11.07 -1.29
C VAL A 331 25.05 10.00 -0.41
N ALA A 332 25.02 8.74 -0.82
CA ALA A 332 24.46 7.64 -0.03
C ALA A 332 25.21 7.42 1.29
N LEU A 333 26.53 7.49 1.28
CA LEU A 333 27.37 7.40 2.48
C LEU A 333 27.13 8.59 3.43
N GLU A 334 27.03 9.81 2.90
CA GLU A 334 26.74 11.00 3.70
C GLU A 334 25.35 10.94 4.33
N GLN A 335 24.32 10.46 3.62
CA GLN A 335 22.97 10.26 4.15
C GLN A 335 22.95 9.18 5.25
N THR A 336 23.71 8.11 5.09
CA THR A 336 23.85 7.06 6.10
C THR A 336 24.48 7.60 7.38
N ALA A 337 25.55 8.37 7.25
CA ALA A 337 26.22 9.01 8.40
C ALA A 337 25.28 10.00 9.12
N LEU A 338 24.49 10.77 8.38
CA LEU A 338 23.49 11.69 8.93
C LEU A 338 22.40 10.95 9.72
N SER A 339 21.92 9.83 9.20
CA SER A 339 20.95 8.96 9.89
C SER A 339 21.49 8.46 11.23
N HIS A 340 22.76 8.04 11.29
CA HIS A 340 23.41 7.63 12.54
C HIS A 340 23.50 8.77 13.57
N ILE A 341 23.80 9.97 13.12
CA ILE A 341 23.85 11.16 13.99
C ILE A 341 22.48 11.46 14.58
N ILE A 342 21.43 11.45 13.73
CA ILE A 342 20.04 11.70 14.16
C ILE A 342 19.60 10.68 15.19
N ASN A 343 19.88 9.40 14.99
CA ASN A 343 19.52 8.34 15.93
C ASN A 343 20.24 8.50 17.27
N ALA A 344 21.56 8.77 17.26
CA ALA A 344 22.35 8.99 18.47
C ALA A 344 21.86 10.22 19.26
N GLU A 345 21.51 11.30 18.58
CA GLU A 345 20.95 12.50 19.23
C GLU A 345 19.54 12.24 19.76
N GLY A 346 18.71 11.44 19.04
CA GLY A 346 17.40 11.00 19.52
C GLY A 346 17.49 10.23 20.84
N GLU A 347 18.43 9.30 20.95
CA GLU A 347 18.69 8.56 22.21
C GLU A 347 19.14 9.48 23.35
N LYS A 348 20.01 10.44 23.06
CA LYS A 348 20.45 11.44 24.06
C LYS A 348 19.28 12.29 24.56
N ILE A 349 18.42 12.75 23.64
CA ILE A 349 17.22 13.54 23.97
C ILE A 349 16.27 12.72 24.86
N GLN A 350 15.99 11.48 24.51
CA GLN A 350 15.14 10.60 25.32
C GLN A 350 15.71 10.44 26.75
N LYS A 351 17.02 10.24 26.86
CA LYS A 351 17.68 10.14 28.15
C LYS A 351 17.68 11.44 28.93
N ALA A 352 17.83 12.58 28.24
CA ALA A 352 17.77 13.90 28.85
C ALA A 352 16.36 14.22 29.37
N ILE A 353 15.29 13.89 28.62
CA ILE A 353 13.91 14.07 29.05
C ILE A 353 13.58 13.25 30.29
N ILE A 354 14.05 11.99 30.36
CA ILE A 354 13.83 11.12 31.53
C ILE A 354 14.51 11.69 32.77
N ASN A 355 15.64 12.37 32.61
CA ASN A 355 16.45 12.91 33.71
C ASN A 355 16.13 14.37 34.07
N ALA A 356 15.30 15.05 33.28
CA ALA A 356 14.92 16.44 33.49
C ALA A 356 14.13 16.60 34.78
N LYS A 357 14.58 17.53 35.65
CA LYS A 357 14.03 17.73 37.01
C LYS A 357 12.94 18.79 37.04
N ASP A 358 12.92 19.68 36.08
CA ASP A 358 11.94 20.78 35.97
C ASP A 358 11.70 21.24 34.55
N ASN A 359 10.72 22.15 34.39
CA ASN A 359 10.35 22.70 33.10
C ASN A 359 11.47 23.54 32.45
N THR A 360 12.38 24.09 33.24
CA THR A 360 13.49 24.91 32.71
C THR A 360 14.52 24.02 32.01
N GLU A 361 14.77 22.82 32.52
CA GLU A 361 15.63 21.83 31.86
C GLU A 361 14.97 21.32 30.57
N LEU A 362 13.65 21.09 30.56
CA LEU A 362 12.91 20.70 29.35
C LEU A 362 12.96 21.75 28.26
N ILE A 363 12.88 23.05 28.62
CA ILE A 363 13.01 24.16 27.65
C ILE A 363 14.40 24.16 27.02
N LYS A 364 15.47 23.98 27.81
CA LYS A 364 16.85 23.89 27.30
C LYS A 364 17.05 22.69 26.37
N ILE A 365 16.43 21.55 26.68
CA ILE A 365 16.45 20.39 25.79
C ILE A 365 15.78 20.74 24.45
N ASN A 366 14.61 21.38 24.49
CA ASN A 366 13.91 21.82 23.28
C ASN A 366 14.74 22.80 22.43
N GLU A 367 15.42 23.78 23.01
CA GLU A 367 16.29 24.72 22.32
C GLU A 367 17.47 23.99 21.65
N SER A 368 18.04 22.99 22.33
CA SER A 368 19.10 22.13 21.79
C SER A 368 18.60 21.30 20.60
N VAL A 369 17.41 20.71 20.70
CA VAL A 369 16.76 19.95 19.60
C VAL A 369 16.50 20.85 18.40
N GLU A 370 15.95 22.06 18.63
CA GLU A 370 15.70 23.02 17.54
C GLU A 370 17.00 23.41 16.81
N SER A 371 18.07 23.63 17.55
CA SER A 371 19.37 23.96 16.97
C SER A 371 19.92 22.81 16.14
N MET A 372 19.79 21.57 16.60
CA MET A 372 20.20 20.36 15.90
C MET A 372 19.38 20.15 14.61
N VAL A 373 18.05 20.28 14.67
CA VAL A 373 17.17 20.15 13.50
C VAL A 373 17.54 21.18 12.43
N LYS A 374 17.78 22.43 12.81
CA LYS A 374 18.25 23.47 11.87
C LYS A 374 19.58 23.10 11.21
N ALA A 375 20.53 22.53 11.94
CA ALA A 375 21.82 22.10 11.40
C ALA A 375 21.65 20.94 10.41
N ILE A 376 20.82 19.97 10.72
CA ILE A 376 20.49 18.80 9.85
C ILE A 376 19.82 19.28 8.56
N THR A 377 18.78 20.12 8.66
CA THR A 377 18.08 20.67 7.48
C THR A 377 19.04 21.43 6.55
N ARG A 378 19.99 22.18 7.12
CA ARG A 378 21.01 22.88 6.34
C ARG A 378 21.95 21.90 5.63
N LEU A 379 22.33 20.80 6.28
CA LEU A 379 23.18 19.76 5.69
C LEU A 379 22.46 19.04 4.55
N GLU A 380 21.21 18.65 4.74
CA GLU A 380 20.37 18.06 3.68
C GLU A 380 20.22 18.98 2.47
N SER A 381 20.02 20.29 2.70
CA SER A 381 19.94 21.27 1.61
C SER A 381 21.24 21.35 0.80
N ILE A 382 22.41 21.21 1.45
CA ILE A 382 23.71 21.18 0.78
C ILE A 382 23.86 19.89 -0.03
N LEU A 383 23.43 18.74 0.50
CA LEU A 383 23.47 17.45 -0.21
C LEU A 383 22.56 17.43 -1.43
N GLN A 384 21.39 18.05 -1.36
CA GLN A 384 20.46 18.18 -2.49
C GLN A 384 20.99 19.11 -3.59
N SER A 385 21.94 19.97 -3.29
CA SER A 385 22.54 20.91 -4.26
C SER A 385 23.75 20.33 -5.01
N LYS A 386 24.24 19.15 -4.64
CA LYS A 386 25.30 18.40 -5.35
C LYS A 386 24.76 17.62 -6.54
#